data_98e5502b58955aedf9d2a001db9571d1
#
_entry.id   98e5502b58955aedf9d2a001db9571d1
#
_cell.length_a   1.000
_cell.length_b   1.000
_cell.length_c   1.000
_cell.angle_alpha   90.00
_cell.angle_beta   90.00
_cell.angle_gamma   90.00
#
_symmetry.space_group_name_H-M   'P 1'
#
loop_
_entity.id
_entity.type
_entity.pdbx_description
1 polymer ?
#
loop_
_entity_poly.entity_id
_entity_poly.type
_entity_poly.pdbx_seq_one_letter_code
_entity_poly.pdbx_strand_id
1 'polypeptide(L)'
;MKSPLKKFERTWGFLKTQHGFRRAPLLTFLRSASWYWRCLSGMATIVDLHRWNVQMFLPSNWHGFGKFIFAFRENYEPELTCLESILSPGRVFVDVGANFGIYTMVASRLVGKAGRVVAFEPSVQSFPVLQKNIALNNLENVLSFRAALSDKESRAWLYHALDPSGNSLGRDPSLDGVREEVVLKPLDSVLEENGIDRVDVIKVDVEGAEELVLHGAARSLKTYRPIIIFEYNPGCAARLGLSPDGAKDFLQSLGYEFVVLGDCAKSKNPALRPTYFNIIAIPKQSVSALVRVTHSEGNRKFSETKTRTEL
;
A
#
# COMPACT_ATOMS: atom_id res chain seq x y z
N MET A 1 8.72 -1.54 -33.39
CA MET A 1 7.46 -2.13 -32.89
C MET A 1 7.75 -3.51 -32.29
N LYS A 2 7.56 -3.71 -31.01
CA LYS A 2 7.76 -5.04 -30.36
C LYS A 2 6.60 -5.94 -30.81
N SER A 3 6.89 -7.20 -31.24
CA SER A 3 5.88 -8.11 -31.77
C SER A 3 4.75 -8.34 -30.73
N PRO A 4 3.49 -8.51 -31.19
CA PRO A 4 2.34 -8.79 -30.29
C PRO A 4 2.59 -10.01 -29.38
N LEU A 5 3.33 -11.00 -29.86
CA LEU A 5 3.72 -12.19 -29.11
C LEU A 5 4.58 -11.85 -27.87
N LYS A 6 5.60 -11.00 -28.05
CA LYS A 6 6.48 -10.59 -26.92
C LYS A 6 5.72 -9.76 -25.88
N LYS A 7 4.72 -8.97 -26.31
CA LYS A 7 3.85 -8.23 -25.41
C LYS A 7 2.96 -9.18 -24.62
N PHE A 8 2.42 -10.21 -25.26
CA PHE A 8 1.60 -11.25 -24.62
C PHE A 8 2.43 -12.06 -23.62
N GLU A 9 3.61 -12.54 -24.01
CA GLU A 9 4.51 -13.30 -23.12
C GLU A 9 4.88 -12.50 -21.86
N ARG A 10 5.17 -11.21 -22.00
CA ARG A 10 5.48 -10.32 -20.87
C ARG A 10 4.27 -10.16 -19.93
N THR A 11 3.08 -9.90 -20.50
CA THR A 11 1.84 -9.76 -19.72
C THR A 11 1.48 -11.06 -19.01
N TRP A 12 1.62 -12.20 -19.71
CA TRP A 12 1.36 -13.51 -19.15
C TRP A 12 2.36 -13.88 -18.04
N GLY A 13 3.64 -13.58 -18.25
CA GLY A 13 4.69 -13.72 -17.23
C GLY A 13 4.36 -12.91 -15.97
N PHE A 14 4.00 -11.64 -16.14
CA PHE A 14 3.59 -10.77 -15.05
C PHE A 14 2.36 -11.31 -14.30
N LEU A 15 1.30 -11.71 -15.00
CA LEU A 15 0.09 -12.26 -14.36
C LEU A 15 0.40 -13.48 -13.51
N LYS A 16 1.27 -14.37 -13.97
CA LYS A 16 1.67 -15.57 -13.21
C LYS A 16 2.39 -15.25 -11.89
N THR A 17 3.01 -14.09 -11.77
CA THR A 17 3.65 -13.66 -10.53
C THR A 17 2.63 -13.14 -9.52
N GLN A 18 1.45 -12.70 -9.95
CA GLN A 18 0.44 -12.09 -9.09
C GLN A 18 -0.23 -13.13 -8.18
N HIS A 19 -0.32 -12.80 -6.89
CA HIS A 19 -0.92 -13.65 -5.86
C HIS A 19 -2.37 -14.03 -6.20
N GLY A 20 -3.19 -13.05 -6.59
CA GLY A 20 -4.59 -13.26 -6.94
C GLY A 20 -4.79 -14.16 -8.17
N PHE A 21 -3.92 -14.04 -9.17
CA PHE A 21 -3.96 -14.92 -10.36
C PHE A 21 -3.67 -16.38 -10.01
N ARG A 22 -2.65 -16.63 -9.18
CA ARG A 22 -2.28 -17.99 -8.75
C ARG A 22 -3.41 -18.71 -8.01
N ARG A 23 -4.23 -17.96 -7.24
CA ARG A 23 -5.35 -18.53 -6.48
C ARG A 23 -6.58 -18.86 -7.32
N ALA A 24 -6.87 -18.06 -8.34
CA ALA A 24 -8.08 -18.19 -9.15
C ALA A 24 -7.85 -17.76 -10.61
N PRO A 25 -7.05 -18.50 -11.41
CA PRO A 25 -6.62 -18.05 -12.74
C PRO A 25 -7.79 -17.88 -13.72
N LEU A 26 -8.72 -18.84 -13.79
CA LEU A 26 -9.88 -18.79 -14.69
C LEU A 26 -10.80 -17.62 -14.33
N LEU A 27 -11.11 -17.46 -13.05
CA LEU A 27 -11.96 -16.39 -12.57
C LEU A 27 -11.32 -14.99 -12.79
N THR A 28 -10.01 -14.90 -12.62
CA THR A 28 -9.24 -13.68 -12.92
C THR A 28 -9.32 -13.33 -14.39
N PHE A 29 -9.21 -14.33 -15.28
CA PHE A 29 -9.33 -14.11 -16.71
C PHE A 29 -10.73 -13.60 -17.09
N LEU A 30 -11.78 -14.24 -16.64
CA LEU A 30 -13.17 -13.84 -16.89
C LEU A 30 -13.47 -12.42 -16.36
N ARG A 31 -13.02 -12.11 -15.15
CA ARG A 31 -13.14 -10.78 -14.57
C ARG A 31 -12.35 -9.73 -15.37
N SER A 32 -11.14 -10.06 -15.82
CA SER A 32 -10.35 -9.14 -16.64
C SER A 32 -11.00 -8.83 -17.99
N ALA A 33 -11.62 -9.82 -18.63
CA ALA A 33 -12.41 -9.60 -19.86
C ALA A 33 -13.64 -8.73 -19.59
N SER A 34 -14.37 -9.00 -18.50
CA SER A 34 -15.50 -8.16 -18.05
C SER A 34 -15.08 -6.72 -17.75
N TRP A 35 -13.92 -6.53 -17.11
CA TRP A 35 -13.36 -5.19 -16.86
C TRP A 35 -13.08 -4.42 -18.15
N TYR A 36 -12.49 -5.09 -19.13
CA TYR A 36 -12.23 -4.49 -20.44
C TYR A 36 -13.50 -3.94 -21.10
N TRP A 37 -14.59 -4.72 -21.10
CA TRP A 37 -15.89 -4.30 -21.63
C TRP A 37 -16.46 -3.10 -20.86
N ARG A 38 -16.35 -3.08 -19.54
CA ARG A 38 -16.78 -1.95 -18.71
C ARG A 38 -16.01 -0.67 -19.02
N CYS A 39 -14.69 -0.77 -19.22
CA CYS A 39 -13.87 0.37 -19.63
C CYS A 39 -14.30 0.90 -21.01
N LEU A 40 -14.58 0.03 -21.98
CA LEU A 40 -15.05 0.42 -23.31
C LEU A 40 -16.42 1.11 -23.26
N SER A 41 -17.30 0.69 -22.37
CA SER A 41 -18.65 1.27 -22.20
C SER A 41 -18.69 2.49 -21.28
N GLY A 42 -17.56 2.91 -20.71
CA GLY A 42 -17.49 4.04 -19.76
C GLY A 42 -18.20 3.77 -18.43
N MET A 43 -18.57 2.50 -18.13
CA MET A 43 -19.35 2.15 -16.93
C MET A 43 -18.43 1.98 -15.72
N ALA A 44 -18.49 2.90 -14.79
CA ALA A 44 -17.92 2.73 -13.45
C ALA A 44 -18.55 1.51 -12.75
N THR A 45 -17.82 0.92 -11.84
CA THR A 45 -18.20 -0.36 -11.23
C THR A 45 -18.06 -0.28 -9.71
N ILE A 46 -19.01 -0.87 -9.00
CA ILE A 46 -18.89 -1.19 -7.58
C ILE A 46 -18.50 -2.66 -7.47
N VAL A 47 -17.52 -2.92 -6.61
CA VAL A 47 -16.95 -4.23 -6.35
C VAL A 47 -17.12 -4.58 -4.89
N ASP A 48 -17.71 -5.75 -4.61
CA ASP A 48 -17.84 -6.25 -3.25
C ASP A 48 -16.60 -7.07 -2.86
N LEU A 49 -16.02 -6.71 -1.72
CA LEU A 49 -15.02 -7.46 -0.99
C LEU A 49 -15.72 -8.13 0.20
N HIS A 50 -16.35 -9.28 -0.08
CA HIS A 50 -17.27 -9.93 0.86
C HIS A 50 -16.62 -10.29 2.20
N ARG A 51 -15.34 -10.67 2.16
CA ARG A 51 -14.56 -11.04 3.35
C ARG A 51 -14.58 -9.97 4.44
N TRP A 52 -14.57 -8.69 4.06
CA TRP A 52 -14.51 -7.55 4.99
C TRP A 52 -15.81 -6.73 5.00
N ASN A 53 -16.83 -7.15 4.26
CA ASN A 53 -18.05 -6.36 4.07
C ASN A 53 -17.75 -4.93 3.60
N VAL A 54 -16.95 -4.82 2.54
CA VAL A 54 -16.48 -3.58 1.92
C VAL A 54 -16.94 -3.51 0.47
N GLN A 55 -17.40 -2.35 0.05
CA GLN A 55 -17.69 -2.03 -1.34
C GLN A 55 -16.67 -1.03 -1.88
N MET A 56 -16.17 -1.26 -3.08
CA MET A 56 -15.22 -0.39 -3.76
C MET A 56 -15.79 0.14 -5.07
N PHE A 57 -15.99 1.45 -5.15
CA PHE A 57 -16.24 2.13 -6.42
C PHE A 57 -14.92 2.22 -7.20
N LEU A 58 -14.93 1.75 -8.45
CA LEU A 58 -13.80 1.78 -9.36
C LEU A 58 -14.18 2.54 -10.64
N PRO A 59 -13.48 3.64 -10.97
CA PRO A 59 -13.68 4.37 -12.22
C PRO A 59 -13.33 3.50 -13.45
N SER A 60 -14.15 3.57 -14.49
CA SER A 60 -13.98 2.76 -15.71
C SER A 60 -12.81 3.19 -16.60
N ASN A 61 -12.34 4.42 -16.44
CA ASN A 61 -11.26 4.99 -17.25
C ASN A 61 -9.87 4.69 -16.73
N TRP A 62 -9.78 3.91 -15.63
CA TRP A 62 -8.51 3.60 -15.01
C TRP A 62 -8.04 2.20 -15.37
N HIS A 63 -6.81 2.15 -15.91
CA HIS A 63 -6.10 0.92 -16.18
C HIS A 63 -5.18 0.60 -15.00
N GLY A 64 -4.80 -0.65 -14.83
CA GLY A 64 -3.87 -1.05 -13.75
C GLY A 64 -4.56 -1.29 -12.41
N PHE A 65 -4.42 -0.40 -11.42
CA PHE A 65 -4.87 -0.58 -10.04
C PHE A 65 -6.35 -1.00 -9.91
N GLY A 66 -7.27 -0.28 -10.52
CA GLY A 66 -8.69 -0.64 -10.51
C GLY A 66 -8.97 -2.01 -11.13
N LYS A 67 -8.25 -2.35 -12.22
CA LYS A 67 -8.32 -3.67 -12.85
C LYS A 67 -7.89 -4.78 -11.90
N PHE A 68 -6.83 -4.57 -11.13
CA PHE A 68 -6.32 -5.58 -10.21
C PHE A 68 -7.26 -5.79 -9.03
N ILE A 69 -7.82 -4.72 -8.45
CA ILE A 69 -8.87 -4.84 -7.43
C ILE A 69 -10.07 -5.59 -8.02
N PHE A 70 -10.53 -5.23 -9.22
CA PHE A 70 -11.65 -5.88 -9.87
C PHE A 70 -11.41 -7.37 -10.14
N ALA A 71 -10.22 -7.72 -10.62
CA ALA A 71 -9.87 -9.09 -11.01
C ALA A 71 -9.57 -9.99 -9.81
N PHE A 72 -8.83 -9.48 -8.83
CA PHE A 72 -8.31 -10.27 -7.72
C PHE A 72 -9.16 -10.22 -6.46
N ARG A 73 -9.97 -9.16 -6.28
CA ARG A 73 -10.83 -8.99 -5.10
C ARG A 73 -10.02 -9.08 -3.80
N GLU A 74 -10.43 -9.96 -2.88
CA GLU A 74 -9.79 -10.21 -1.59
C GLU A 74 -8.36 -10.77 -1.71
N ASN A 75 -7.98 -11.22 -2.91
CA ASN A 75 -6.63 -11.72 -3.19
C ASN A 75 -5.76 -10.67 -3.92
N TYR A 76 -6.13 -9.38 -3.84
CA TYR A 76 -5.38 -8.31 -4.50
C TYR A 76 -3.93 -8.28 -4.02
N GLU A 77 -3.74 -8.17 -2.72
CA GLU A 77 -2.43 -8.21 -2.07
C GLU A 77 -2.47 -9.07 -0.80
N PRO A 78 -1.40 -9.85 -0.51
CA PRO A 78 -1.34 -10.67 0.71
C PRO A 78 -1.37 -9.82 1.99
N GLU A 79 -0.88 -8.57 1.95
CA GLU A 79 -0.86 -7.63 3.05
C GLU A 79 -2.26 -7.29 3.57
N LEU A 80 -3.27 -7.24 2.69
CA LEU A 80 -4.67 -7.02 3.09
C LEU A 80 -5.16 -8.09 4.07
N THR A 81 -4.78 -9.36 3.84
CA THR A 81 -5.12 -10.44 4.77
C THR A 81 -4.26 -10.41 6.04
N CYS A 82 -3.04 -9.87 5.94
CA CYS A 82 -2.17 -9.67 7.10
C CYS A 82 -2.76 -8.64 8.08
N LEU A 83 -3.49 -7.62 7.58
CA LEU A 83 -4.16 -6.64 8.44
C LEU A 83 -5.05 -7.30 9.50
N GLU A 84 -5.71 -8.43 9.20
CA GLU A 84 -6.55 -9.16 10.16
C GLU A 84 -5.77 -9.69 11.37
N SER A 85 -4.49 -9.96 11.19
CA SER A 85 -3.62 -10.45 12.26
C SER A 85 -3.02 -9.34 13.12
N ILE A 86 -2.96 -8.11 12.59
CA ILE A 86 -2.30 -6.98 13.26
C ILE A 86 -3.26 -5.88 13.68
N LEU A 87 -4.48 -5.84 13.15
CA LEU A 87 -5.53 -4.91 13.57
C LEU A 87 -6.58 -5.62 14.42
N SER A 88 -7.12 -4.89 15.38
CA SER A 88 -8.23 -5.32 16.22
C SER A 88 -9.12 -4.11 16.58
N PRO A 89 -10.35 -4.31 17.06
CA PRO A 89 -11.23 -3.21 17.44
C PRO A 89 -10.55 -2.22 18.41
N GLY A 90 -10.75 -0.93 18.17
CA GLY A 90 -10.19 0.16 18.97
C GLY A 90 -8.78 0.59 18.57
N ARG A 91 -8.15 -0.05 17.59
CA ARG A 91 -6.83 0.36 17.09
C ARG A 91 -6.88 1.57 16.16
N VAL A 92 -5.74 2.25 16.03
CA VAL A 92 -5.55 3.37 15.10
C VAL A 92 -4.62 2.95 13.97
N PHE A 93 -5.13 3.07 12.74
CA PHE A 93 -4.43 2.76 11.50
C PHE A 93 -4.17 4.04 10.69
N VAL A 94 -2.96 4.20 10.18
CA VAL A 94 -2.59 5.31 9.28
C VAL A 94 -2.29 4.72 7.89
N ASP A 95 -2.95 5.26 6.86
CA ASP A 95 -2.82 4.85 5.45
C ASP A 95 -2.20 5.99 4.65
N VAL A 96 -0.91 5.88 4.33
CA VAL A 96 -0.15 6.90 3.59
C VAL A 96 0.02 6.46 2.15
N GLY A 97 -0.53 7.25 1.22
CA GLY A 97 -0.70 6.87 -0.18
C GLY A 97 -1.94 5.98 -0.36
N ALA A 98 -3.05 6.41 0.23
CA ALA A 98 -4.27 5.60 0.30
C ALA A 98 -4.88 5.28 -1.06
N ASN A 99 -4.60 6.05 -2.11
CA ASN A 99 -5.13 5.92 -3.46
C ASN A 99 -6.68 5.82 -3.43
N PHE A 100 -7.30 4.75 -3.91
CA PHE A 100 -8.76 4.53 -3.85
C PHE A 100 -9.24 4.06 -2.48
N GLY A 101 -8.35 3.77 -1.54
CA GLY A 101 -8.64 3.45 -0.16
C GLY A 101 -8.92 1.98 0.14
N ILE A 102 -8.38 1.02 -0.61
CA ILE A 102 -8.64 -0.39 -0.32
C ILE A 102 -8.16 -0.77 1.09
N TYR A 103 -6.96 -0.31 1.48
CA TYR A 103 -6.43 -0.51 2.84
C TYR A 103 -7.25 0.26 3.88
N THR A 104 -7.59 1.52 3.58
CA THR A 104 -8.45 2.38 4.40
C THR A 104 -9.79 1.69 4.72
N MET A 105 -10.48 1.15 3.69
CA MET A 105 -11.79 0.50 3.87
C MET A 105 -11.69 -0.75 4.73
N VAL A 106 -10.71 -1.63 4.42
CA VAL A 106 -10.51 -2.88 5.15
C VAL A 106 -10.09 -2.59 6.60
N ALA A 107 -9.13 -1.69 6.81
CA ALA A 107 -8.69 -1.32 8.15
C ALA A 107 -9.84 -0.73 8.98
N SER A 108 -10.67 0.14 8.39
CA SER A 108 -11.82 0.73 9.08
C SER A 108 -12.80 -0.33 9.61
N ARG A 109 -13.06 -1.39 8.84
CA ARG A 109 -13.89 -2.52 9.29
C ARG A 109 -13.24 -3.30 10.42
N LEU A 110 -11.93 -3.52 10.33
CA LEU A 110 -11.18 -4.29 11.34
C LEU A 110 -11.05 -3.56 12.67
N VAL A 111 -10.80 -2.24 12.63
CA VAL A 111 -10.69 -1.44 13.88
C VAL A 111 -12.05 -1.07 14.47
N GLY A 112 -13.12 -1.16 13.68
CA GLY A 112 -14.48 -0.91 14.13
C GLY A 112 -14.74 0.52 14.60
N LYS A 113 -15.94 0.78 15.15
CA LYS A 113 -16.37 2.13 15.57
C LYS A 113 -15.52 2.74 16.69
N ALA A 114 -14.90 1.93 17.55
CA ALA A 114 -14.04 2.38 18.62
C ALA A 114 -12.61 2.72 18.16
N GLY A 115 -12.23 2.27 16.96
CA GLY A 115 -10.94 2.58 16.35
C GLY A 115 -11.02 3.76 15.40
N ARG A 116 -9.89 4.09 14.80
CA ARG A 116 -9.77 5.20 13.84
C ARG A 116 -8.86 4.85 12.68
N VAL A 117 -9.17 5.36 11.50
CA VAL A 117 -8.29 5.33 10.33
C VAL A 117 -7.99 6.75 9.90
N VAL A 118 -6.72 7.03 9.61
CA VAL A 118 -6.25 8.32 9.08
C VAL A 118 -5.63 8.06 7.72
N ALA A 119 -6.24 8.58 6.67
CA ALA A 119 -5.83 8.31 5.29
C ALA A 119 -5.29 9.55 4.60
N PHE A 120 -4.18 9.42 3.88
CA PHE A 120 -3.54 10.50 3.13
C PHE A 120 -3.45 10.10 1.66
N GLU A 121 -4.00 10.94 0.79
CA GLU A 121 -3.91 10.79 -0.66
C GLU A 121 -3.77 12.17 -1.30
N PRO A 122 -2.62 12.52 -1.91
CA PRO A 122 -2.41 13.86 -2.44
C PRO A 122 -3.11 14.12 -3.78
N SER A 123 -3.33 13.10 -4.61
CA SER A 123 -3.80 13.25 -5.98
C SER A 123 -5.22 13.80 -6.07
N VAL A 124 -5.40 14.85 -6.87
CA VAL A 124 -6.72 15.42 -7.21
C VAL A 124 -7.62 14.41 -7.90
N GLN A 125 -7.06 13.39 -8.53
CA GLN A 125 -7.81 12.33 -9.21
C GLN A 125 -8.20 11.21 -8.26
N SER A 126 -7.29 10.76 -7.38
CA SER A 126 -7.50 9.63 -6.47
C SER A 126 -8.33 10.01 -5.24
N PHE A 127 -8.07 11.17 -4.66
CA PHE A 127 -8.71 11.60 -3.41
C PHE A 127 -10.25 11.64 -3.48
N PRO A 128 -10.89 12.15 -4.55
CA PRO A 128 -12.36 12.08 -4.66
C PRO A 128 -12.89 10.64 -4.73
N VAL A 129 -12.12 9.71 -5.30
CA VAL A 129 -12.48 8.28 -5.33
C VAL A 129 -12.39 7.68 -3.93
N LEU A 130 -11.33 7.98 -3.18
CA LEU A 130 -11.21 7.62 -1.77
C LEU A 130 -12.39 8.10 -0.95
N GLN A 131 -12.76 9.38 -1.05
CA GLN A 131 -13.92 9.95 -0.34
C GLN A 131 -15.23 9.27 -0.73
N LYS A 132 -15.41 8.98 -2.03
CA LYS A 132 -16.58 8.24 -2.51
C LYS A 132 -16.64 6.83 -1.92
N ASN A 133 -15.51 6.15 -1.78
CA ASN A 133 -15.44 4.83 -1.18
C ASN A 133 -15.70 4.86 0.33
N ILE A 134 -15.23 5.87 1.05
CA ILE A 134 -15.57 6.12 2.46
C ILE A 134 -17.08 6.28 2.63
N ALA A 135 -17.69 7.16 1.82
CA ALA A 135 -19.13 7.43 1.86
C ALA A 135 -19.96 6.18 1.49
N LEU A 136 -19.56 5.44 0.44
CA LEU A 136 -20.24 4.23 -0.03
C LEU A 136 -20.34 3.16 1.07
N ASN A 137 -19.34 3.10 1.95
CA ASN A 137 -19.27 2.14 3.06
C ASN A 137 -19.81 2.70 4.39
N ASN A 138 -20.30 3.93 4.43
CA ASN A 138 -20.78 4.62 5.64
C ASN A 138 -19.75 4.59 6.78
N LEU A 139 -18.48 4.91 6.48
CA LEU A 139 -17.40 4.83 7.46
C LEU A 139 -17.24 6.16 8.19
N GLU A 140 -17.67 6.21 9.44
CA GLU A 140 -17.60 7.40 10.32
C GLU A 140 -16.28 7.49 11.09
N ASN A 141 -15.50 6.41 11.13
CA ASN A 141 -14.24 6.30 11.84
C ASN A 141 -13.00 6.61 10.96
N VAL A 142 -13.20 7.19 9.77
CA VAL A 142 -12.13 7.53 8.83
C VAL A 142 -11.97 9.04 8.72
N LEU A 143 -10.76 9.54 8.97
CA LEU A 143 -10.33 10.89 8.61
C LEU A 143 -9.49 10.81 7.34
N SER A 144 -9.80 11.60 6.32
CA SER A 144 -9.04 11.62 5.06
C SER A 144 -8.53 13.01 4.73
N PHE A 145 -7.27 13.10 4.30
CA PHE A 145 -6.57 14.34 3.99
C PHE A 145 -6.03 14.31 2.56
N ARG A 146 -6.31 15.39 1.79
CA ARG A 146 -5.68 15.57 0.49
C ARG A 146 -4.32 16.24 0.68
N ALA A 147 -3.35 15.44 1.10
CA ALA A 147 -1.97 15.86 1.34
C ALA A 147 -1.03 14.67 1.12
N ALA A 148 0.19 14.93 0.72
CA ALA A 148 1.28 13.97 0.84
C ALA A 148 1.96 14.14 2.21
N LEU A 149 2.58 13.08 2.71
CA LEU A 149 3.40 13.17 3.92
C LEU A 149 4.89 13.28 3.56
N SER A 150 5.63 14.01 4.40
CA SER A 150 7.06 14.23 4.25
C SER A 150 7.68 14.59 5.61
N ASP A 151 8.99 14.85 5.62
CA ASP A 151 9.77 15.24 6.81
C ASP A 151 9.45 16.65 7.32
N LYS A 152 8.92 17.53 6.47
CA LYS A 152 8.61 18.94 6.78
C LYS A 152 7.41 19.43 6.00
N GLU A 153 6.80 20.51 6.52
CA GLU A 153 5.73 21.21 5.82
C GLU A 153 6.31 22.00 4.63
N SER A 154 5.76 21.75 3.45
CA SER A 154 6.17 22.38 2.19
C SER A 154 5.17 22.10 1.06
N ARG A 155 5.54 22.46 -0.17
CA ARG A 155 4.83 22.10 -1.39
C ARG A 155 5.79 21.39 -2.34
N ALA A 156 5.26 20.45 -3.12
CA ALA A 156 6.01 19.74 -4.14
C ALA A 156 5.14 19.44 -5.36
N TRP A 157 5.79 19.02 -6.44
CA TRP A 157 5.10 18.51 -7.62
C TRP A 157 4.88 17.01 -7.46
N LEU A 158 3.61 16.59 -7.57
CA LEU A 158 3.23 15.18 -7.76
C LEU A 158 3.17 14.91 -9.26
N TYR A 159 3.98 13.99 -9.74
CA TYR A 159 4.00 13.56 -11.13
C TYR A 159 3.05 12.38 -11.33
N HIS A 160 2.15 12.52 -12.31
CA HIS A 160 1.18 11.49 -12.63
C HIS A 160 1.80 10.41 -13.51
N ALA A 161 1.65 9.17 -13.11
CA ALA A 161 1.92 8.01 -13.94
C ALA A 161 0.71 7.67 -14.83
N LEU A 162 0.91 6.80 -15.82
CA LEU A 162 -0.20 6.24 -16.61
C LEU A 162 -1.19 5.45 -15.76
N ASP A 163 -0.68 4.82 -14.71
CA ASP A 163 -1.45 4.20 -13.64
C ASP A 163 -1.34 5.07 -12.40
N PRO A 164 -2.44 5.57 -11.85
CA PRO A 164 -2.40 6.44 -10.67
C PRO A 164 -1.75 5.83 -9.42
N SER A 165 -1.62 4.51 -9.34
CA SER A 165 -0.87 3.87 -8.26
C SER A 165 0.63 4.19 -8.30
N GLY A 166 1.17 4.53 -9.46
CA GLY A 166 2.55 4.93 -9.63
C GLY A 166 2.78 6.46 -9.58
N ASN A 167 1.82 7.25 -9.08
CA ASN A 167 2.03 8.69 -8.88
C ASN A 167 3.12 8.92 -7.83
N SER A 168 4.12 9.77 -8.13
CA SER A 168 5.29 9.96 -7.29
C SER A 168 5.70 11.42 -7.20
N LEU A 169 6.35 11.81 -6.11
CA LEU A 169 7.04 13.08 -6.00
C LEU A 169 8.32 13.10 -6.84
N GLY A 170 8.85 11.93 -7.21
CA GLY A 170 10.00 11.76 -8.09
C GLY A 170 9.61 11.82 -9.57
N ARG A 171 10.25 12.71 -10.32
CA ARG A 171 10.03 12.81 -11.78
C ARG A 171 10.53 11.56 -12.49
N ASP A 172 9.67 10.92 -13.28
CA ASP A 172 10.08 9.91 -14.23
C ASP A 172 10.29 10.58 -15.61
N PRO A 173 11.54 10.62 -16.12
CA PRO A 173 11.83 11.27 -17.42
C PRO A 173 11.15 10.58 -18.61
N SER A 174 10.69 9.34 -18.46
CA SER A 174 10.02 8.58 -19.52
C SER A 174 8.53 8.89 -19.63
N LEU A 175 7.97 9.63 -18.66
CA LEU A 175 6.58 10.04 -18.63
C LEU A 175 6.46 11.53 -18.96
N ASP A 176 5.70 11.90 -19.99
CA ASP A 176 5.38 13.29 -20.34
C ASP A 176 4.42 13.89 -19.29
N GLY A 177 5.02 14.54 -18.34
CA GLY A 177 4.64 14.93 -17.04
C GLY A 177 3.40 15.80 -16.88
N VAL A 178 2.21 15.21 -16.89
CA VAL A 178 1.11 15.79 -16.13
C VAL A 178 1.52 15.79 -14.66
N ARG A 179 1.50 16.95 -14.03
CA ARG A 179 1.84 17.12 -12.61
C ARG A 179 0.88 18.09 -11.93
N GLU A 180 0.73 17.94 -10.64
CA GLU A 180 -0.03 18.85 -9.81
C GLU A 180 0.81 19.31 -8.60
N GLU A 181 0.56 20.50 -8.09
CA GLU A 181 1.16 20.96 -6.85
C GLU A 181 0.39 20.37 -5.67
N VAL A 182 1.12 19.75 -4.73
CA VAL A 182 0.55 19.13 -3.54
C VAL A 182 1.17 19.68 -2.27
N VAL A 183 0.39 19.71 -1.21
CA VAL A 183 0.85 20.08 0.13
C VAL A 183 1.54 18.88 0.76
N LEU A 184 2.71 19.10 1.35
CA LEU A 184 3.46 18.14 2.15
C LEU A 184 3.30 18.50 3.62
N LYS A 185 3.03 17.50 4.48
CA LYS A 185 2.94 17.67 5.93
C LYS A 185 3.69 16.55 6.67
N PRO A 186 4.31 16.81 7.82
CA PRO A 186 4.76 15.74 8.71
C PRO A 186 3.57 15.01 9.32
N LEU A 187 3.67 13.68 9.43
CA LEU A 187 2.62 12.90 10.10
C LEU A 187 2.41 13.36 11.54
N ASP A 188 3.50 13.59 12.26
CA ASP A 188 3.45 14.00 13.67
C ASP A 188 2.64 15.29 13.88
N SER A 189 2.74 16.26 12.95
CA SER A 189 1.97 17.50 13.01
C SER A 189 0.48 17.26 12.77
N VAL A 190 0.13 16.43 11.76
CA VAL A 190 -1.27 16.13 11.46
C VAL A 190 -1.94 15.37 12.60
N LEU A 191 -1.25 14.41 13.21
CA LEU A 191 -1.79 13.68 14.36
C LEU A 191 -2.07 14.61 15.54
N GLU A 192 -1.14 15.54 15.84
CA GLU A 192 -1.28 16.54 16.90
C GLU A 192 -2.43 17.50 16.64
N GLU A 193 -2.52 18.07 15.43
CA GLU A 193 -3.61 18.97 14.98
C GLU A 193 -4.99 18.33 15.14
N ASN A 194 -5.09 17.00 15.04
CA ASN A 194 -6.36 16.27 15.10
C ASN A 194 -6.60 15.51 16.41
N GLY A 195 -5.76 15.74 17.44
CA GLY A 195 -5.90 15.13 18.77
C GLY A 195 -5.77 13.61 18.75
N ILE A 196 -4.90 13.07 17.87
CA ILE A 196 -4.64 11.63 17.76
C ILE A 196 -3.39 11.30 18.58
N ASP A 197 -3.59 10.67 19.70
CA ASP A 197 -2.58 10.36 20.71
C ASP A 197 -2.13 8.88 20.71
N ARG A 198 -2.50 8.14 19.67
CA ARG A 198 -2.15 6.73 19.47
C ARG A 198 -2.02 6.41 17.99
N VAL A 199 -1.05 5.56 17.66
CA VAL A 199 -0.94 4.92 16.34
C VAL A 199 -0.45 3.49 16.53
N ASP A 200 -1.19 2.51 16.02
CA ASP A 200 -0.87 1.09 16.17
C ASP A 200 -0.24 0.48 14.91
N VAL A 201 -0.69 0.91 13.73
CA VAL A 201 -0.19 0.42 12.45
C VAL A 201 -0.12 1.57 11.45
N ILE A 202 0.95 1.64 10.68
CA ILE A 202 1.13 2.59 9.57
C ILE A 202 1.41 1.79 8.30
N LYS A 203 0.65 2.06 7.22
CA LYS A 203 1.02 1.66 5.86
C LYS A 203 1.62 2.87 5.15
N VAL A 204 2.75 2.67 4.46
CA VAL A 204 3.42 3.70 3.65
C VAL A 204 3.66 3.15 2.26
N ASP A 205 3.03 3.76 1.27
CA ASP A 205 3.13 3.38 -0.14
C ASP A 205 3.06 4.67 -0.97
N VAL A 206 4.21 5.30 -1.15
CA VAL A 206 4.34 6.66 -1.70
C VAL A 206 5.36 6.76 -2.83
N GLU A 207 5.68 5.59 -3.41
CA GLU A 207 6.48 5.49 -4.63
C GLU A 207 7.84 6.22 -4.52
N GLY A 208 8.57 5.85 -3.44
CA GLY A 208 9.96 6.24 -3.22
C GLY A 208 10.21 7.29 -2.15
N ALA A 209 9.16 7.92 -1.58
CA ALA A 209 9.31 8.94 -0.53
C ALA A 209 9.16 8.37 0.90
N GLU A 210 9.22 7.04 1.08
CA GLU A 210 8.99 6.34 2.35
C GLU A 210 9.92 6.85 3.46
N GLU A 211 11.20 7.09 3.15
CA GLU A 211 12.18 7.65 4.09
C GLU A 211 11.72 9.01 4.64
N LEU A 212 11.24 9.92 3.77
CA LEU A 212 10.78 11.25 4.18
C LEU A 212 9.52 11.16 5.05
N VAL A 213 8.57 10.28 4.70
CA VAL A 213 7.37 10.03 5.51
C VAL A 213 7.75 9.56 6.91
N LEU A 214 8.67 8.60 7.03
CA LEU A 214 9.11 8.07 8.31
C LEU A 214 9.85 9.11 9.16
N HIS A 215 10.64 9.98 8.55
CA HIS A 215 11.25 11.11 9.25
C HIS A 215 10.19 12.08 9.79
N GLY A 216 9.13 12.38 9.03
CA GLY A 216 7.99 13.19 9.47
C GLY A 216 7.10 12.52 10.52
N ALA A 217 7.32 11.22 10.80
CA ALA A 217 6.65 10.44 11.82
C ALA A 217 7.55 10.12 13.02
N ALA A 218 8.74 10.71 13.12
CA ALA A 218 9.79 10.29 14.06
C ALA A 218 9.34 10.27 15.53
N ARG A 219 8.53 11.23 15.98
CA ARG A 219 7.96 11.29 17.34
C ARG A 219 6.99 10.12 17.55
N SER A 220 6.05 9.92 16.64
CA SER A 220 5.05 8.85 16.69
C SER A 220 5.71 7.47 16.67
N LEU A 221 6.75 7.27 15.84
CA LEU A 221 7.51 6.03 15.78
C LEU A 221 8.22 5.69 17.09
N LYS A 222 8.78 6.69 17.76
CA LYS A 222 9.45 6.53 19.08
C LYS A 222 8.45 6.29 20.20
N THR A 223 7.32 7.03 20.18
CA THR A 223 6.33 7.04 21.28
C THR A 223 5.40 5.84 21.21
N TYR A 224 4.78 5.61 20.05
CA TYR A 224 3.72 4.59 19.92
C TYR A 224 4.23 3.25 19.44
N ARG A 225 5.42 3.22 18.82
CA ARG A 225 6.05 1.99 18.34
C ARG A 225 5.11 1.16 17.44
N PRO A 226 4.48 1.77 16.41
CA PRO A 226 3.54 1.08 15.54
C PRO A 226 4.21 -0.03 14.72
N ILE A 227 3.42 -1.00 14.26
CA ILE A 227 3.84 -1.87 13.15
C ILE A 227 3.77 -1.05 11.86
N ILE A 228 4.77 -1.21 10.98
CA ILE A 228 4.84 -0.46 9.73
C ILE A 228 4.86 -1.42 8.56
N ILE A 229 3.97 -1.20 7.59
CA ILE A 229 3.98 -1.86 6.29
C ILE A 229 4.44 -0.81 5.29
N PHE A 230 5.55 -1.03 4.58
CA PHE A 230 6.03 -0.05 3.61
C PHE A 230 6.57 -0.73 2.34
N GLU A 231 6.43 0.00 1.22
CA GLU A 231 6.99 -0.47 -0.05
C GLU A 231 8.51 -0.23 -0.08
N TYR A 232 9.26 -1.26 -0.49
CA TYR A 232 10.67 -1.13 -0.83
C TYR A 232 10.82 -1.02 -2.34
N ASN A 233 11.09 0.19 -2.83
CA ASN A 233 11.19 0.51 -4.25
C ASN A 233 12.44 1.35 -4.52
N PRO A 234 13.63 0.71 -4.65
CA PRO A 234 14.90 1.42 -4.82
C PRO A 234 14.94 2.31 -6.07
N GLY A 235 14.22 1.92 -7.13
CA GLY A 235 14.14 2.71 -8.35
C GLY A 235 13.38 4.03 -8.17
N CYS A 236 12.32 4.03 -7.38
CA CYS A 236 11.56 5.23 -7.05
C CYS A 236 12.32 6.14 -6.07
N ALA A 237 12.94 5.59 -5.04
CA ALA A 237 13.77 6.35 -4.09
C ALA A 237 14.92 7.07 -4.80
N ALA A 238 15.61 6.40 -5.73
CA ALA A 238 16.70 7.00 -6.51
C ALA A 238 16.25 8.21 -7.37
N ARG A 239 15.00 8.24 -7.87
CA ARG A 239 14.45 9.39 -8.61
C ARG A 239 14.30 10.64 -7.74
N LEU A 240 14.16 10.45 -6.42
CA LEU A 240 14.10 11.52 -5.43
C LEU A 240 15.48 11.89 -4.86
N GLY A 241 16.55 11.21 -5.30
CA GLY A 241 17.89 11.37 -4.75
C GLY A 241 18.05 10.81 -3.34
N LEU A 242 17.13 9.91 -2.92
CA LEU A 242 17.14 9.26 -1.62
C LEU A 242 17.92 7.93 -1.67
N SER A 243 18.36 7.48 -0.50
CA SER A 243 18.96 6.16 -0.36
C SER A 243 17.92 5.06 -0.62
N PRO A 244 18.23 4.03 -1.41
CA PRO A 244 17.35 2.87 -1.56
C PRO A 244 16.99 2.19 -0.23
N ASP A 245 17.90 2.21 0.73
CA ASP A 245 17.74 1.60 2.04
C ASP A 245 17.39 2.61 3.16
N GLY A 246 17.25 3.91 2.85
CA GLY A 246 17.08 4.96 3.83
C GLY A 246 15.91 4.72 4.81
N ALA A 247 14.76 4.29 4.32
CA ALA A 247 13.62 3.92 5.15
C ALA A 247 13.94 2.76 6.11
N LYS A 248 14.64 1.72 5.62
CA LYS A 248 15.07 0.56 6.43
C LYS A 248 16.10 0.97 7.48
N ASP A 249 17.12 1.72 7.07
CA ASP A 249 18.22 2.15 7.95
C ASP A 249 17.64 3.01 9.09
N PHE A 250 16.73 3.93 8.78
CA PHE A 250 16.07 4.75 9.78
C PHE A 250 15.26 3.90 10.77
N LEU A 251 14.41 2.97 10.30
CA LEU A 251 13.64 2.09 11.17
C LEU A 251 14.55 1.15 11.99
N GLN A 252 15.63 0.65 11.39
CA GLN A 252 16.60 -0.17 12.10
C GLN A 252 17.26 0.60 13.25
N SER A 253 17.60 1.88 13.02
CA SER A 253 18.16 2.76 14.06
C SER A 253 17.20 2.96 15.25
N LEU A 254 15.89 2.87 14.98
CA LEU A 254 14.84 2.90 16.00
C LEU A 254 14.55 1.53 16.63
N GLY A 255 15.30 0.47 16.27
CA GLY A 255 15.13 -0.87 16.84
C GLY A 255 13.91 -1.63 16.29
N TYR A 256 13.64 -1.51 14.99
CA TYR A 256 12.69 -2.35 14.27
C TYR A 256 13.39 -3.56 13.65
N GLU A 257 12.67 -4.66 13.55
CA GLU A 257 13.03 -5.86 12.78
C GLU A 257 12.13 -5.99 11.56
N PHE A 258 12.61 -6.66 10.50
CA PHE A 258 11.93 -6.70 9.22
C PHE A 258 11.48 -8.11 8.85
N VAL A 259 10.28 -8.20 8.29
CA VAL A 259 9.70 -9.40 7.71
C VAL A 259 9.26 -9.08 6.29
N VAL A 260 9.70 -9.87 5.31
CA VAL A 260 9.24 -9.75 3.92
C VAL A 260 8.07 -10.69 3.70
N LEU A 261 6.96 -10.16 3.22
CA LEU A 261 5.76 -10.95 2.91
C LEU A 261 5.85 -11.61 1.54
N GLY A 262 5.32 -12.82 1.45
CA GLY A 262 5.12 -13.55 0.20
C GLY A 262 6.35 -14.31 -0.31
N ASP A 263 6.25 -14.80 -1.57
CA ASP A 263 7.28 -15.63 -2.22
C ASP A 263 8.51 -14.83 -2.69
N CYS A 264 8.50 -13.50 -2.51
CA CYS A 264 9.62 -12.63 -2.91
C CYS A 264 10.94 -13.01 -2.24
N ALA A 265 10.87 -13.48 -0.98
CA ALA A 265 12.03 -13.95 -0.23
C ALA A 265 12.56 -15.31 -0.71
N LYS A 266 11.79 -16.10 -1.48
CA LYS A 266 12.11 -17.50 -1.81
C LYS A 266 12.74 -17.70 -3.19
N SER A 267 12.73 -16.72 -4.06
CA SER A 267 13.32 -16.88 -5.39
C SER A 267 14.83 -16.91 -5.31
N LYS A 268 15.41 -18.10 -5.58
CA LYS A 268 16.87 -18.29 -5.70
C LYS A 268 17.43 -17.63 -6.98
N ASN A 269 16.57 -17.22 -7.93
CA ASN A 269 16.99 -16.56 -9.16
C ASN A 269 16.81 -15.04 -9.03
N PRO A 270 17.92 -14.24 -9.00
CA PRO A 270 17.84 -12.79 -8.90
C PRO A 270 17.03 -12.13 -10.03
N ALA A 271 17.03 -12.70 -11.24
CA ALA A 271 16.29 -12.19 -12.39
C ALA A 271 14.75 -12.34 -12.25
N LEU A 272 14.27 -13.12 -11.30
CA LEU A 272 12.85 -13.34 -11.01
C LEU A 272 12.39 -12.66 -9.71
N ARG A 273 13.28 -11.93 -9.03
CA ARG A 273 12.89 -11.12 -7.87
C ARG A 273 12.16 -9.87 -8.38
N PRO A 274 11.01 -9.52 -7.80
CA PRO A 274 10.35 -8.25 -8.14
C PRO A 274 11.29 -7.09 -7.78
N THR A 275 11.24 -6.04 -8.56
CA THR A 275 12.03 -4.82 -8.34
C THR A 275 11.54 -4.01 -7.15
N TYR A 276 10.34 -4.29 -6.66
CA TYR A 276 9.69 -3.69 -5.49
C TYR A 276 8.88 -4.75 -4.74
N PHE A 277 8.75 -4.59 -3.42
CA PHE A 277 7.97 -5.49 -2.55
C PHE A 277 7.68 -4.80 -1.21
N ASN A 278 6.64 -5.30 -0.53
CA ASN A 278 6.30 -4.78 0.79
C ASN A 278 7.12 -5.44 1.90
N ILE A 279 7.53 -4.62 2.86
CA ILE A 279 8.23 -5.01 4.09
C ILE A 279 7.33 -4.68 5.27
N ILE A 280 7.26 -5.61 6.24
CA ILE A 280 6.69 -5.33 7.56
C ILE A 280 7.84 -5.06 8.52
N ALA A 281 7.86 -3.87 9.12
CA ALA A 281 8.75 -3.51 10.20
C ALA A 281 8.01 -3.64 11.54
N ILE A 282 8.60 -4.39 12.47
CA ILE A 282 8.01 -4.71 13.76
C ILE A 282 8.97 -4.26 14.86
N PRO A 283 8.51 -3.52 15.89
CA PRO A 283 9.36 -3.20 17.03
C PRO A 283 9.88 -4.47 17.70
N LYS A 284 11.17 -4.55 17.97
CA LYS A 284 11.82 -5.74 18.58
C LYS A 284 11.07 -6.32 19.80
N GLN A 285 10.51 -5.45 20.62
CA GLN A 285 9.75 -5.81 21.81
C GLN A 285 8.43 -6.54 21.50
N SER A 286 7.88 -6.36 20.28
CA SER A 286 6.59 -6.91 19.85
C SER A 286 6.71 -8.20 19.03
N VAL A 287 7.91 -8.59 18.63
CA VAL A 287 8.17 -9.76 17.76
C VAL A 287 7.66 -11.06 18.41
N SER A 288 7.92 -11.25 19.72
CA SER A 288 7.49 -12.46 20.45
C SER A 288 5.96 -12.57 20.57
N ALA A 289 5.23 -11.45 20.58
CA ALA A 289 3.78 -11.43 20.65
C ALA A 289 3.15 -11.79 19.28
N LEU A 290 3.70 -11.29 18.19
CA LEU A 290 3.21 -11.57 16.83
C LEU A 290 3.47 -13.03 16.40
N VAL A 291 4.63 -13.57 16.71
CA VAL A 291 4.99 -14.97 16.42
C VAL A 291 4.03 -15.95 17.13
N ARG A 292 3.57 -15.64 18.33
CA ARG A 292 2.55 -16.46 19.03
C ARG A 292 1.19 -16.45 18.35
N VAL A 293 0.75 -15.31 17.81
CA VAL A 293 -0.54 -15.18 17.12
C VAL A 293 -0.52 -15.96 15.80
N THR A 294 0.60 -15.94 15.07
CA THR A 294 0.74 -16.66 13.78
C THR A 294 0.88 -18.18 13.95
N HIS A 295 1.32 -18.66 15.12
CA HIS A 295 1.41 -20.11 15.42
C HIS A 295 0.10 -20.70 15.96
N SER A 296 -0.79 -19.90 16.55
CA SER A 296 -2.07 -20.38 17.08
C SER A 296 -3.14 -20.63 16.01
N GLU A 297 -3.03 -19.99 14.85
CA GLU A 297 -3.89 -20.25 13.69
C GLU A 297 -3.17 -21.21 12.73
N GLY A 298 -3.36 -22.49 12.94
CA GLY A 298 -2.71 -23.60 12.24
C GLY A 298 -2.52 -23.37 10.74
N ASN A 299 -1.25 -23.44 10.28
CA ASN A 299 -0.80 -23.52 8.89
C ASN A 299 -0.77 -22.23 8.03
N ARG A 300 -0.19 -21.15 8.50
CA ARG A 300 0.42 -20.16 7.60
C ARG A 300 1.87 -19.92 8.01
N LYS A 301 2.79 -20.49 7.23
CA LYS A 301 4.24 -20.39 7.46
C LYS A 301 4.71 -18.96 7.25
N PHE A 302 4.93 -18.23 8.34
CA PHE A 302 5.91 -17.16 8.36
C PHE A 302 7.29 -17.85 8.41
N SER A 303 8.08 -17.75 7.37
CA SER A 303 9.46 -18.23 7.44
C SER A 303 10.30 -17.15 8.11
N GLU A 304 10.80 -17.44 9.30
CA GLU A 304 11.92 -16.70 9.89
C GLU A 304 13.09 -16.72 8.91
N THR A 305 13.33 -15.63 8.24
CA THR A 305 14.62 -15.41 7.59
C THR A 305 15.49 -14.69 8.60
N LYS A 306 16.28 -15.47 9.34
CA LYS A 306 17.39 -14.92 10.11
C LYS A 306 18.21 -14.04 9.18
N THR A 307 18.27 -12.76 9.51
CA THR A 307 19.17 -11.80 8.92
C THR A 307 20.60 -12.28 9.12
N ARG A 308 21.17 -13.00 8.15
CA ARG A 308 22.60 -12.98 7.94
C ARG A 308 22.92 -11.68 7.21
N THR A 309 23.77 -10.89 7.81
CA THR A 309 24.49 -9.76 7.25
C THR A 309 25.25 -10.22 6.00
N GLU A 310 24.61 -10.12 4.82
CA GLU A 310 25.23 -10.23 3.49
C GLU A 310 24.12 -10.07 2.45
N LEU A 311 23.90 -8.80 2.08
CA LEU A 311 23.34 -8.37 0.79
C LEU A 311 23.92 -7.01 0.45
#